data_2b181c4c65c25e52f57c56f9d6c7a904
#
_entry.id   2b181c4c65c25e52f57c56f9d6c7a904
#
_cell.length_a   1.000
_cell.length_b   1.000
_cell.length_c   1.000
_cell.angle_alpha   90.00
_cell.angle_beta   90.00
_cell.angle_gamma   90.00
#
_symmetry.space_group_name_H-M   'P 1'
#
loop_
_entity.id
_entity.type
_entity.pdbx_description
1 polymer ?
#
loop_
_entity_poly.entity_id
_entity_poly.type
_entity_poly.pdbx_seq_one_letter_code
_entity_poly.pdbx_strand_id
1 'polypeptide(L)'
;NGWFMKPAALLNTPAKQKIWIDVDCEVVKPIDDLFTFIEEDKIAIAPDPVHSWGCKYNTGVVGIQDKPACVKEWKTMCDNPEAFFQMGRGDQELLWEMIRAEGNPPLSHIPKQYNWLRIYIEKYKKYHKDVRIIHWTGQRGKEIIAKSVRNKTSTLKVL
;
A
#
# COMPACT_ATOMS: atom_id res chain seq x y z
N ASN A 1 -13.85 3.89 9.45
CA ASN A 1 -13.10 2.74 8.95
C ASN A 1 -11.63 3.12 8.82
N GLY A 2 -10.71 2.39 9.52
CA GLY A 2 -9.29 2.78 9.60
C GLY A 2 -8.57 2.91 8.24
N TRP A 3 -9.03 2.21 7.23
CA TRP A 3 -8.44 2.27 5.88
C TRP A 3 -8.53 3.67 5.25
N PHE A 4 -9.67 4.34 5.41
CA PHE A 4 -9.87 5.68 4.86
C PHE A 4 -9.06 6.79 5.54
N MET A 5 -8.38 6.49 6.66
CA MET A 5 -7.53 7.45 7.35
C MET A 5 -6.13 7.62 6.71
N LYS A 6 -5.75 6.75 5.81
CA LYS A 6 -4.41 6.73 5.19
C LYS A 6 -4.02 8.06 4.54
N PRO A 7 -4.80 8.64 3.60
CA PRO A 7 -4.42 9.91 2.99
C PRO A 7 -4.41 11.08 4.01
N ALA A 8 -5.31 11.06 5.00
CA ALA A 8 -5.31 12.06 6.07
C ALA A 8 -4.03 11.96 6.93
N ALA A 9 -3.60 10.76 7.29
CA ALA A 9 -2.37 10.56 8.06
C ALA A 9 -1.13 11.04 7.28
N LEU A 10 -1.03 10.71 5.99
CA LEU A 10 0.03 11.19 5.12
C LEU A 10 0.07 12.72 5.05
N LEU A 11 -1.08 13.39 4.88
CA LEU A 11 -1.16 14.85 4.78
C LEU A 11 -0.86 15.57 6.11
N ASN A 12 -1.17 14.96 7.25
CA ASN A 12 -1.01 15.56 8.57
C ASN A 12 0.38 15.31 9.18
N THR A 13 1.14 14.35 8.68
CA THR A 13 2.52 14.11 9.13
C THR A 13 3.42 15.29 8.71
N PRO A 14 4.22 15.90 9.61
CA PRO A 14 4.96 17.13 9.32
C PRO A 14 6.24 16.93 8.51
N ALA A 15 6.69 15.69 8.27
CA ALA A 15 7.88 15.40 7.48
C ALA A 15 7.72 15.80 6.00
N LYS A 16 8.81 16.17 5.34
CA LYS A 16 8.82 16.51 3.91
C LYS A 16 8.48 15.28 3.05
N GLN A 17 9.23 14.19 3.22
CA GLN A 17 8.93 12.91 2.58
C GLN A 17 8.33 11.96 3.60
N LYS A 18 7.31 11.21 3.22
CA LYS A 18 6.56 10.33 4.08
C LYS A 18 6.23 9.04 3.37
N ILE A 19 6.27 7.95 4.10
CA ILE A 19 5.87 6.63 3.63
C ILE A 19 4.84 6.07 4.60
N TRP A 20 3.71 5.68 4.07
CA TRP A 20 2.74 4.84 4.76
C TRP A 20 3.09 3.37 4.51
N ILE A 21 3.06 2.57 5.55
CA ILE A 21 3.20 1.11 5.49
C ILE A 21 2.03 0.53 6.29
N ASP A 22 1.24 -0.34 5.67
CA ASP A 22 0.10 -0.98 6.32
C ASP A 22 0.57 -1.87 7.49
N VAL A 23 -0.27 -1.97 8.52
CA VAL A 23 0.04 -2.72 9.75
C VAL A 23 0.21 -4.24 9.54
N ASP A 24 -0.22 -4.76 8.42
CA ASP A 24 -0.02 -6.14 7.98
C ASP A 24 1.15 -6.28 6.99
N CYS A 25 2.05 -5.31 6.97
CA CYS A 25 3.34 -5.39 6.29
C CYS A 25 4.46 -5.78 7.26
N GLU A 26 5.41 -6.56 6.76
CA GLU A 26 6.64 -6.95 7.47
C GLU A 26 7.86 -6.44 6.72
N VAL A 27 8.67 -5.61 7.36
CA VAL A 27 9.94 -5.15 6.80
C VAL A 27 11.00 -6.22 7.06
N VAL A 28 11.49 -6.86 5.99
CA VAL A 28 12.44 -7.98 6.07
C VAL A 28 13.87 -7.59 5.72
N LYS A 29 14.07 -6.39 5.16
CA LYS A 29 15.38 -5.81 4.84
C LYS A 29 15.34 -4.28 4.97
N PRO A 30 16.50 -3.58 5.02
CA PRO A 30 16.55 -2.12 5.02
C PRO A 30 15.78 -1.51 3.86
N ILE A 31 15.09 -0.39 4.13
CA ILE A 31 14.20 0.29 3.19
C ILE A 31 14.55 1.77 2.98
N ASP A 32 15.74 2.19 3.37
CA ASP A 32 16.18 3.60 3.29
C ASP A 32 16.11 4.15 1.86
N ASP A 33 16.41 3.30 0.89
CA ASP A 33 16.34 3.62 -0.54
C ASP A 33 14.91 3.77 -1.07
N LEU A 34 13.88 3.39 -0.30
CA LEU A 34 12.47 3.56 -0.68
C LEU A 34 12.12 5.04 -0.92
N PHE A 35 12.75 5.96 -0.18
CA PHE A 35 12.53 7.40 -0.34
C PHE A 35 12.98 7.94 -1.71
N THR A 36 13.89 7.26 -2.40
CA THR A 36 14.37 7.68 -3.73
C THR A 36 13.32 7.53 -4.83
N PHE A 37 12.26 6.77 -4.59
CA PHE A 37 11.14 6.60 -5.53
C PHE A 37 10.03 7.64 -5.36
N ILE A 38 10.16 8.52 -4.36
CA ILE A 38 9.19 9.57 -4.08
C ILE A 38 9.54 10.79 -4.94
N GLU A 39 8.62 11.17 -5.82
CA GLU A 39 8.72 12.35 -6.65
C GLU A 39 7.75 13.45 -6.18
N GLU A 40 8.10 14.71 -6.46
CA GLU A 40 7.25 15.85 -6.14
C GLU A 40 5.92 15.79 -6.90
N ASP A 41 4.84 16.24 -6.25
CA ASP A 41 3.46 16.23 -6.77
C ASP A 41 2.92 14.88 -7.24
N LYS A 42 3.55 13.78 -6.85
CA LYS A 42 3.12 12.42 -7.19
C LYS A 42 2.84 11.55 -5.97
N ILE A 43 2.10 10.48 -6.20
CA ILE A 43 1.94 9.36 -5.28
C ILE A 43 2.91 8.26 -5.71
N ALA A 44 3.89 7.94 -4.87
CA ALA A 44 4.75 6.78 -5.07
C ALA A 44 4.02 5.52 -4.61
N ILE A 45 3.85 4.54 -5.50
CA ILE A 45 3.02 3.36 -5.25
C ILE A 45 3.52 2.14 -6.01
N ALA A 46 3.37 0.95 -5.42
CA ALA A 46 3.76 -0.29 -6.05
C ALA A 46 2.60 -0.88 -6.88
N PRO A 47 2.90 -1.56 -8.01
CA PRO A 47 1.88 -2.23 -8.81
C PRO A 47 1.25 -3.40 -8.03
N ASP A 48 -0.04 -3.65 -8.28
CA ASP A 48 -0.74 -4.87 -7.90
C ASP A 48 -0.91 -5.78 -9.13
N PRO A 49 0.05 -6.67 -9.41
CA PRO A 49 0.00 -7.49 -10.62
C PRO A 49 -1.02 -8.64 -10.56
N VAL A 50 -1.66 -8.87 -9.41
CA VAL A 50 -2.83 -9.75 -9.31
C VAL A 50 -4.13 -9.01 -9.61
N HIS A 51 -4.03 -7.68 -9.76
CA HIS A 51 -5.16 -6.80 -10.02
C HIS A 51 -6.32 -7.03 -9.02
N SER A 52 -5.98 -7.06 -7.75
CA SER A 52 -6.95 -7.25 -6.67
C SER A 52 -8.09 -6.24 -6.82
N TRP A 53 -9.31 -6.74 -6.92
CA TRP A 53 -10.50 -5.91 -7.15
C TRP A 53 -10.45 -5.04 -8.42
N GLY A 54 -9.67 -5.44 -9.42
CA GLY A 54 -9.48 -4.69 -10.67
C GLY A 54 -8.48 -3.53 -10.56
N CYS A 55 -7.90 -3.27 -9.39
CA CYS A 55 -6.90 -2.23 -9.17
C CYS A 55 -5.54 -2.63 -9.72
N LYS A 56 -4.86 -1.71 -10.41
CA LYS A 56 -3.49 -1.95 -10.92
C LYS A 56 -2.40 -1.68 -9.88
N TYR A 57 -2.74 -1.02 -8.77
CA TYR A 57 -1.82 -0.60 -7.72
C TYR A 57 -2.32 -1.05 -6.36
N ASN A 58 -1.40 -1.25 -5.43
CA ASN A 58 -1.71 -1.67 -4.07
C ASN A 58 -1.25 -0.60 -3.07
N THR A 59 -2.16 -0.15 -2.21
CA THR A 59 -1.93 0.93 -1.25
C THR A 59 -1.28 0.50 0.06
N GLY A 60 -0.78 -0.73 0.16
CA GLY A 60 -0.09 -1.21 1.37
C GLY A 60 1.22 -0.48 1.68
N VAL A 61 1.88 0.04 0.62
CA VAL A 61 3.05 0.93 0.75
C VAL A 61 2.83 2.11 -0.18
N VAL A 62 2.77 3.31 0.39
CA VAL A 62 2.53 4.57 -0.34
C VAL A 62 3.49 5.65 0.14
N GLY A 63 4.21 6.28 -0.79
CA GLY A 63 5.08 7.41 -0.51
C GLY A 63 4.57 8.72 -1.09
N ILE A 64 4.81 9.82 -0.38
CA ILE A 64 4.54 11.18 -0.88
C ILE A 64 5.62 12.16 -0.44
N GLN A 65 5.81 13.21 -1.22
CA GLN A 65 6.54 14.40 -0.81
C GLN A 65 5.54 15.54 -0.55
N ASP A 66 5.74 16.28 0.54
CA ASP A 66 4.88 17.40 0.97
C ASP A 66 3.39 17.03 1.03
N LYS A 67 2.52 17.73 0.33
CA LYS A 67 1.07 17.56 0.33
C LYS A 67 0.49 17.64 -1.08
N PRO A 68 0.74 16.65 -1.95
CA PRO A 68 0.30 16.67 -3.33
C PRO A 68 -1.21 16.88 -3.46
N ALA A 69 -1.63 17.56 -4.52
CA ALA A 69 -3.05 17.82 -4.78
C ALA A 69 -3.85 16.53 -4.93
N CYS A 70 -3.31 15.54 -5.62
CA CYS A 70 -3.93 14.22 -5.80
C CYS A 70 -4.17 13.47 -4.48
N VAL A 71 -3.32 13.67 -3.45
CA VAL A 71 -3.54 13.07 -2.12
C VAL A 71 -4.66 13.79 -1.36
N LYS A 72 -4.81 15.10 -1.56
CA LYS A 72 -5.93 15.86 -1.00
C LYS A 72 -7.25 15.41 -1.62
N GLU A 73 -7.28 15.17 -2.92
CA GLU A 73 -8.44 14.63 -3.63
C GLU A 73 -8.77 13.21 -3.13
N TRP A 74 -7.78 12.31 -3.08
CA TRP A 74 -7.95 10.97 -2.50
C TRP A 74 -8.52 11.03 -1.07
N LYS A 75 -8.02 11.98 -0.23
CA LYS A 75 -8.58 12.21 1.10
C LYS A 75 -10.06 12.61 1.04
N THR A 76 -10.43 13.54 0.16
CA THR A 76 -11.83 13.97 -0.01
C THR A 76 -12.75 12.80 -0.36
N MET A 77 -12.29 11.90 -1.25
CA MET A 77 -13.02 10.68 -1.58
C MET A 77 -13.12 9.72 -0.37
N CYS A 78 -12.05 9.58 0.40
CA CYS A 78 -12.04 8.77 1.62
C CYS A 78 -12.90 9.33 2.75
N ASP A 79 -13.08 10.65 2.82
CA ASP A 79 -13.95 11.30 3.81
C ASP A 79 -15.44 11.06 3.51
N ASN A 80 -15.79 10.85 2.22
CA ASN A 80 -17.16 10.58 1.78
C ASN A 80 -17.23 9.40 0.79
N PRO A 81 -16.86 8.20 1.21
CA PRO A 81 -16.74 7.05 0.32
C PRO A 81 -18.06 6.64 -0.33
N GLU A 82 -19.20 6.90 0.33
CA GLU A 82 -20.53 6.55 -0.18
C GLU A 82 -20.93 7.34 -1.42
N ALA A 83 -20.37 8.55 -1.60
CA ALA A 83 -20.60 9.37 -2.79
C ALA A 83 -19.97 8.76 -4.06
N PHE A 84 -18.98 7.89 -3.90
CA PHE A 84 -18.20 7.32 -5.00
C PHE A 84 -18.45 5.83 -5.22
N PHE A 85 -18.99 5.11 -4.20
CA PHE A 85 -19.24 3.68 -4.30
C PHE A 85 -20.54 3.25 -3.62
N GLN A 86 -21.27 2.35 -4.29
CA GLN A 86 -22.49 1.74 -3.75
C GLN A 86 -22.22 0.63 -2.72
N MET A 87 -20.99 0.14 -2.53
CA MET A 87 -20.70 -0.97 -1.60
C MET A 87 -19.22 -1.09 -1.23
N GLY A 88 -18.92 -1.10 0.08
CA GLY A 88 -17.88 -1.83 0.80
C GLY A 88 -16.43 -1.88 0.27
N ARG A 89 -16.02 -0.94 -0.56
CA ARG A 89 -14.66 -0.86 -1.09
C ARG A 89 -13.77 -0.06 -0.15
N GLY A 90 -12.45 -0.23 -0.27
CA GLY A 90 -11.46 0.42 0.57
C GLY A 90 -10.83 1.66 -0.06
N ASP A 91 -9.83 2.19 0.59
CA ASP A 91 -9.04 3.34 0.14
C ASP A 91 -8.32 3.09 -1.19
N GLN A 92 -7.94 1.84 -1.47
CA GLN A 92 -7.26 1.43 -2.70
C GLN A 92 -8.15 1.59 -3.93
N GLU A 93 -9.41 1.17 -3.83
CA GLU A 93 -10.36 1.28 -4.92
C GLU A 93 -10.72 2.74 -5.20
N LEU A 94 -10.84 3.58 -4.15
CA LEU A 94 -11.04 5.03 -4.32
C LEU A 94 -9.86 5.68 -5.05
N LEU A 95 -8.63 5.36 -4.61
CA LEU A 95 -7.44 5.84 -5.31
C LEU A 95 -7.41 5.38 -6.77
N TRP A 96 -7.78 4.14 -7.02
CA TRP A 96 -7.81 3.58 -8.37
C TRP A 96 -8.85 4.26 -9.28
N GLU A 97 -10.03 4.58 -8.77
CA GLU A 97 -11.05 5.33 -9.52
C GLU A 97 -10.56 6.75 -9.85
N MET A 98 -9.94 7.45 -8.91
CA MET A 98 -9.33 8.75 -9.16
C MET A 98 -8.29 8.68 -10.28
N ILE A 99 -7.36 7.71 -10.20
CA ILE A 99 -6.32 7.50 -11.20
C ILE A 99 -6.90 7.24 -12.59
N ARG A 100 -7.98 6.46 -12.67
CA ARG A 100 -8.66 6.16 -13.95
C ARG A 100 -9.35 7.38 -14.56
N ALA A 101 -9.93 8.23 -13.72
CA ALA A 101 -10.66 9.41 -14.18
C ALA A 101 -9.72 10.46 -14.78
N GLU A 102 -8.52 10.62 -14.24
CA GLU A 102 -7.55 11.62 -14.71
C GLU A 102 -6.84 11.26 -16.03
N GLY A 103 -6.88 10.01 -16.47
CA GLY A 103 -6.27 9.54 -17.73
C GLY A 103 -4.73 9.53 -17.74
N ASN A 104 -4.07 10.33 -16.93
CA ASN A 104 -2.62 10.35 -16.70
C ASN A 104 -2.35 10.66 -15.23
N PRO A 105 -2.36 9.62 -14.38
CA PRO A 105 -2.28 9.80 -12.94
C PRO A 105 -0.91 10.35 -12.52
N PRO A 106 -0.85 11.22 -11.52
CA PRO A 106 0.39 11.72 -10.94
C PRO A 106 1.05 10.66 -10.07
N LEU A 107 1.59 9.61 -10.70
CA LEU A 107 2.22 8.48 -10.02
C LEU A 107 3.73 8.44 -10.25
N SER A 108 4.46 8.04 -9.23
CA SER A 108 5.79 7.45 -9.33
C SER A 108 5.76 5.98 -8.89
N HIS A 109 6.68 5.18 -9.39
CA HIS A 109 6.61 3.74 -9.23
C HIS A 109 7.57 3.23 -8.15
N ILE A 110 7.00 2.66 -7.08
CA ILE A 110 7.75 1.86 -6.12
C ILE A 110 7.94 0.45 -6.70
N PRO A 111 9.19 -0.08 -6.75
CA PRO A 111 9.41 -1.45 -7.18
C PRO A 111 8.66 -2.46 -6.31
N LYS A 112 8.14 -3.52 -6.92
CA LYS A 112 7.27 -4.51 -6.25
C LYS A 112 7.89 -5.19 -5.03
N GLN A 113 9.22 -5.24 -4.92
CA GLN A 113 9.92 -5.82 -3.75
C GLN A 113 9.70 -5.03 -2.45
N TYR A 114 9.21 -3.78 -2.52
CA TYR A 114 8.80 -2.98 -1.38
C TYR A 114 7.31 -3.14 -1.01
N ASN A 115 6.56 -3.92 -1.77
CA ASN A 115 5.18 -4.28 -1.45
C ASN A 115 4.88 -5.68 -2.03
N TRP A 116 5.61 -6.69 -1.52
CA TRP A 116 5.52 -8.07 -2.01
C TRP A 116 4.32 -8.77 -1.40
N LEU A 117 3.26 -8.94 -2.19
CA LEU A 117 2.00 -9.46 -1.70
C LEU A 117 2.11 -10.94 -1.30
N ARG A 118 1.44 -11.31 -0.19
CA ARG A 118 1.32 -12.68 0.32
C ARG A 118 0.99 -13.70 -0.77
N ILE A 119 0.12 -13.34 -1.70
CA ILE A 119 -0.33 -14.23 -2.77
C ILE A 119 0.81 -14.73 -3.67
N TYR A 120 1.90 -13.97 -3.81
CA TYR A 120 3.08 -14.43 -4.55
C TYR A 120 3.76 -15.60 -3.86
N ILE A 121 3.80 -15.57 -2.53
CA ILE A 121 4.42 -16.61 -1.74
C ILE A 121 3.53 -17.86 -1.70
N GLU A 122 2.25 -17.69 -1.38
CA GLU A 122 1.33 -18.81 -1.18
C GLU A 122 0.88 -19.46 -2.48
N LYS A 123 0.32 -18.68 -3.41
CA LYS A 123 -0.30 -19.20 -4.64
C LYS A 123 0.72 -19.52 -5.72
N TYR A 124 1.73 -18.67 -5.87
CA TYR A 124 2.71 -18.81 -6.95
C TYR A 124 4.05 -19.36 -6.48
N LYS A 125 4.21 -19.62 -5.17
CA LYS A 125 5.47 -20.08 -4.56
C LYS A 125 6.67 -19.21 -4.94
N LYS A 126 6.43 -17.90 -5.04
CA LYS A 126 7.44 -16.94 -5.45
C LYS A 126 7.89 -16.12 -4.25
N TYR A 127 9.13 -16.31 -3.86
CA TYR A 127 9.85 -15.43 -2.95
C TYR A 127 11.12 -14.94 -3.64
N HIS A 128 11.25 -13.64 -3.77
CA HIS A 128 12.43 -13.07 -4.41
C HIS A 128 13.46 -12.68 -3.36
N LYS A 129 14.74 -13.00 -3.61
CA LYS A 129 15.84 -12.70 -2.67
C LYS A 129 15.96 -11.20 -2.31
N ASP A 130 15.46 -10.31 -3.17
CA ASP A 130 15.53 -8.85 -2.99
C ASP A 130 14.26 -8.25 -2.37
N VAL A 131 13.30 -9.07 -1.89
CA VAL A 131 12.12 -8.57 -1.16
C VAL A 131 12.56 -7.79 0.06
N ARG A 132 11.97 -6.59 0.23
CA ARG A 132 12.22 -5.66 1.32
C ARG A 132 11.05 -5.60 2.30
N ILE A 133 9.82 -5.57 1.75
CA ILE A 133 8.59 -5.55 2.53
C ILE A 133 7.68 -6.66 2.01
N ILE A 134 7.18 -7.51 2.91
CA ILE A 134 6.13 -8.48 2.62
C ILE A 134 4.82 -7.90 3.12
N HIS A 135 3.82 -7.84 2.26
CA HIS A 135 2.48 -7.42 2.61
C HIS A 135 1.57 -8.65 2.79
N TRP A 136 1.27 -8.96 4.03
CA TRP A 136 0.45 -10.10 4.44
C TRP A 136 -1.05 -9.80 4.29
N THR A 137 -1.48 -9.51 3.08
CA THR A 137 -2.84 -9.04 2.76
C THR A 137 -3.94 -9.99 3.23
N GLY A 138 -5.05 -9.40 3.70
CA GLY A 138 -6.28 -10.10 4.05
C GLY A 138 -6.23 -10.84 5.39
N GLN A 139 -7.35 -11.46 5.76
CA GLN A 139 -7.51 -12.11 7.07
C GLN A 139 -6.45 -13.19 7.34
N ARG A 140 -6.18 -14.03 6.35
CA ARG A 140 -5.14 -15.08 6.48
C ARG A 140 -3.74 -14.52 6.72
N GLY A 141 -3.40 -13.39 6.10
CA GLY A 141 -2.12 -12.72 6.34
C GLY A 141 -2.01 -12.22 7.77
N LYS A 142 -3.07 -11.61 8.31
CA LYS A 142 -3.13 -11.16 9.69
C LYS A 142 -2.97 -12.31 10.69
N GLU A 143 -3.55 -13.47 10.39
CA GLU A 143 -3.38 -14.69 11.21
C GLU A 143 -1.93 -15.20 11.19
N ILE A 144 -1.24 -15.13 10.05
CA ILE A 144 0.17 -15.50 9.94
C ILE A 144 1.03 -14.58 10.79
N ILE A 145 0.84 -13.25 10.71
CA ILE A 145 1.55 -12.28 11.55
C ILE A 145 1.28 -12.56 13.03
N ALA A 146 0.02 -12.68 13.42
CA ALA A 146 -0.36 -12.92 14.82
C ALA A 146 0.29 -14.21 15.38
N LYS A 147 0.34 -15.27 14.57
CA LYS A 147 0.99 -16.53 14.95
C LYS A 147 2.51 -16.39 15.05
N SER A 148 3.13 -15.67 14.11
CA SER A 148 4.56 -15.38 14.11
C SER A 148 4.98 -14.60 15.36
N VAL A 149 4.27 -13.53 15.68
CA VAL A 149 4.52 -12.71 16.88
C VAL A 149 4.37 -13.54 18.15
N ARG A 150 3.29 -14.34 18.26
CA ARG A 150 3.04 -15.21 19.43
C ARG A 150 4.16 -16.23 19.62
N ASN A 151 4.63 -16.83 18.55
CA ASN A 151 5.66 -17.88 18.59
C ASN A 151 7.08 -17.33 18.55
N LYS A 152 7.28 -16.00 18.44
CA LYS A 152 8.59 -15.36 18.23
C LYS A 152 9.37 -15.97 17.08
N THR A 153 8.70 -16.27 15.98
CA THR A 153 9.27 -16.89 14.79
C THR A 153 9.07 -15.99 13.56
N SER A 154 9.88 -16.20 12.52
CA SER A 154 9.66 -15.53 11.23
C SER A 154 8.33 -15.96 10.61
N THR A 155 7.60 -15.02 10.00
CA THR A 155 6.35 -15.28 9.27
C THR A 155 6.53 -16.32 8.16
N LEU A 156 7.69 -16.33 7.49
CA LEU A 156 8.03 -17.31 6.46
C LEU A 156 8.14 -18.75 7.00
N LYS A 157 8.37 -18.92 8.31
CA LYS A 157 8.36 -20.25 8.95
C LYS A 157 6.97 -20.71 9.38
N VAL A 158 5.98 -19.82 9.30
CA VAL A 158 4.58 -20.11 9.68
C VAL A 158 3.77 -20.59 8.47
N LEU A 159 4.25 -20.34 7.25
CA LEU A 159 3.70 -20.85 5.99
C LEU A 159 4.01 -22.33 5.79
#